data_45960d032c2d3fccfdbecbfb36fb7851
#
_entry.id   45960d032c2d3fccfdbecbfb36fb7851
#
_cell.length_a   1.000
_cell.length_b   1.000
_cell.length_c   1.000
_cell.angle_alpha   90.00
_cell.angle_beta   90.00
_cell.angle_gamma   90.00
#
_symmetry.space_group_name_H-M   'P 1'
#
loop_
_entity.id
_entity.type
_entity.pdbx_description
1 polymer ?
#
loop_
_entity_poly.entity_id
_entity_poly.type
_entity_poly.pdbx_seq_one_letter_code
_entity_poly.pdbx_strand_id
1 'polypeptide(L)'
;MSRLGRLCAACFSIIVLALWSHGAWPQAARTIKIVVPVPPGASTDFVARLMAEQIGRAQGVTIVVENRPGASGMIGTEAVSRAAPDGNTLLMTANTYLIDAQTRKANYHPVTAFDPICYLVQSPAVFVVNSASPYKTLKDLLDAARAKPGELTMAAVGPGSTFQMGFTTFTRAVNVTMTYVPYTGSAPAATAVLGQHVTSAFAGYAVVSENVKADKLRALAVATMKRIESLPEVPTFDESGFKNLEVDNWFGIVAPVNTPKETLNQFAGWLKAALQDPEVKAKLALQGLYPVGLCGDEFAAYVRKRFDDYGEMIRESNIKAQ
;
A
#
# COMPACT_ATOMS: atom_id res chain seq x y z
N MET A 1 -52.77 -56.08 -20.26
CA MET A 1 -51.90 -55.02 -20.80
C MET A 1 -50.95 -55.63 -21.80
N SER A 2 -51.03 -55.25 -23.04
CA SER A 2 -50.26 -55.82 -24.16
C SER A 2 -48.76 -55.45 -24.04
N ARG A 3 -47.90 -56.32 -24.57
CA ARG A 3 -46.45 -56.11 -24.61
C ARG A 3 -46.10 -54.75 -25.26
N LEU A 4 -46.95 -54.23 -26.15
CA LEU A 4 -46.81 -52.93 -26.80
C LEU A 4 -46.95 -51.75 -25.83
N GLY A 5 -47.87 -51.83 -24.85
CA GLY A 5 -48.03 -50.76 -23.84
C GLY A 5 -46.85 -50.63 -22.86
N ARG A 6 -46.15 -51.76 -22.57
CA ARG A 6 -44.94 -51.73 -21.72
C ARG A 6 -43.74 -51.14 -22.46
N LEU A 7 -43.63 -51.36 -23.78
CA LEU A 7 -42.56 -50.74 -24.58
C LEU A 7 -42.75 -49.24 -24.72
N CYS A 8 -43.98 -48.74 -24.97
CA CYS A 8 -44.26 -47.32 -25.06
C CYS A 8 -44.02 -46.61 -23.71
N ALA A 9 -44.37 -47.17 -22.58
CA ALA A 9 -44.12 -46.62 -21.24
C ALA A 9 -42.60 -46.56 -20.92
N ALA A 10 -41.84 -47.55 -21.32
CA ALA A 10 -40.36 -47.54 -21.12
C ALA A 10 -39.67 -46.49 -22.00
N CYS A 11 -40.09 -46.33 -23.26
CA CYS A 11 -39.53 -45.29 -24.13
C CYS A 11 -39.89 -43.89 -23.65
N PHE A 12 -41.12 -43.66 -23.13
CA PHE A 12 -41.51 -42.37 -22.58
C PHE A 12 -40.73 -42.01 -21.31
N SER A 13 -40.44 -42.99 -20.43
CA SER A 13 -39.63 -42.78 -19.22
C SER A 13 -38.18 -42.43 -19.55
N ILE A 14 -37.58 -43.02 -20.59
CA ILE A 14 -36.22 -42.73 -21.02
C ILE A 14 -36.13 -41.33 -21.63
N ILE A 15 -37.13 -40.87 -22.38
CA ILE A 15 -37.17 -39.52 -22.95
C ILE A 15 -37.33 -38.45 -21.86
N VAL A 16 -38.13 -38.71 -20.82
CA VAL A 16 -38.29 -37.82 -19.68
C VAL A 16 -37.03 -37.69 -18.87
N LEU A 17 -36.27 -38.78 -18.64
CA LEU A 17 -34.97 -38.73 -17.95
C LEU A 17 -33.87 -38.02 -18.76
N ALA A 18 -33.93 -38.10 -20.10
CA ALA A 18 -32.95 -37.39 -20.96
C ALA A 18 -33.22 -35.87 -21.02
N LEU A 19 -34.45 -35.41 -20.77
CA LEU A 19 -34.77 -33.98 -20.70
C LEU A 19 -34.38 -33.31 -19.39
N TRP A 20 -34.02 -34.07 -18.33
CA TRP A 20 -33.57 -33.55 -17.04
C TRP A 20 -32.02 -33.48 -16.91
N SER A 21 -31.32 -33.98 -17.91
CA SER A 21 -29.88 -33.68 -18.05
C SER A 21 -29.70 -32.26 -18.64
N HIS A 22 -30.27 -31.26 -18.00
CA HIS A 22 -29.88 -29.86 -18.24
C HIS A 22 -28.42 -29.81 -17.81
N GLY A 23 -27.55 -29.85 -18.81
CA GLY A 23 -26.11 -29.70 -18.60
C GLY A 23 -25.87 -28.53 -17.67
N ALA A 24 -25.21 -28.82 -16.56
CA ALA A 24 -24.55 -27.76 -15.81
C ALA A 24 -23.63 -27.06 -16.80
N TRP A 25 -24.10 -25.96 -17.39
CA TRP A 25 -23.22 -25.06 -18.12
C TRP A 25 -22.14 -24.71 -17.12
N PRO A 26 -20.85 -24.91 -17.46
CA PRO A 26 -19.80 -24.50 -16.56
C PRO A 26 -20.07 -23.01 -16.31
N GLN A 27 -20.42 -22.68 -15.05
CA GLN A 27 -20.59 -21.31 -14.64
C GLN A 27 -19.26 -20.64 -15.00
N ALA A 28 -19.31 -19.71 -15.98
CA ALA A 28 -18.11 -19.08 -16.49
C ALA A 28 -17.29 -18.61 -15.30
N ALA A 29 -16.07 -19.15 -15.17
CA ALA A 29 -15.23 -18.91 -14.00
C ALA A 29 -15.17 -17.40 -13.81
N ARG A 30 -15.62 -16.91 -12.65
CA ARG A 30 -15.68 -15.48 -12.35
C ARG A 30 -14.30 -14.88 -12.58
N THR A 31 -14.20 -13.97 -13.52
CA THR A 31 -12.95 -13.24 -13.77
C THR A 31 -12.98 -11.94 -12.98
N ILE A 32 -12.03 -11.78 -12.10
CA ILE A 32 -11.84 -10.59 -11.28
C ILE A 32 -10.71 -9.79 -11.93
N LYS A 33 -10.92 -8.49 -12.08
CA LYS A 33 -9.92 -7.57 -12.59
C LYS A 33 -9.38 -6.71 -11.47
N ILE A 34 -8.07 -6.68 -11.31
CA ILE A 34 -7.38 -5.70 -10.46
C ILE A 34 -6.75 -4.65 -11.37
N VAL A 35 -7.29 -3.44 -11.35
CA VAL A 35 -6.72 -2.29 -12.04
C VAL A 35 -5.58 -1.73 -11.22
N VAL A 36 -4.42 -1.56 -11.86
CA VAL A 36 -3.20 -1.00 -11.28
C VAL A 36 -2.90 0.32 -11.97
N PRO A 37 -2.98 1.48 -11.27
CA PRO A 37 -2.91 2.80 -11.90
C PRO A 37 -1.46 3.27 -12.18
N VAL A 38 -0.52 2.35 -12.27
CA VAL A 38 0.89 2.63 -12.55
C VAL A 38 1.42 1.71 -13.67
N PRO A 39 2.55 2.05 -14.30
CA PRO A 39 3.18 1.17 -15.28
C PRO A 39 3.55 -0.20 -14.69
N PRO A 40 3.61 -1.25 -15.52
CA PRO A 40 4.11 -2.57 -15.11
C PRO A 40 5.50 -2.50 -14.48
N GLY A 41 5.75 -3.35 -13.48
CA GLY A 41 7.04 -3.45 -12.79
C GLY A 41 7.22 -2.52 -11.59
N ALA A 42 6.28 -1.60 -11.33
CA ALA A 42 6.26 -0.82 -10.09
C ALA A 42 5.88 -1.70 -8.89
N SER A 43 6.23 -1.27 -7.65
CA SER A 43 5.89 -2.03 -6.44
C SER A 43 4.39 -2.32 -6.30
N THR A 44 3.54 -1.37 -6.69
CA THR A 44 2.06 -1.54 -6.72
C THR A 44 1.65 -2.68 -7.67
N ASP A 45 2.26 -2.76 -8.87
CA ASP A 45 2.02 -3.82 -9.84
C ASP A 45 2.53 -5.18 -9.34
N PHE A 46 3.71 -5.20 -8.73
CA PHE A 46 4.27 -6.40 -8.11
C PHE A 46 3.33 -6.98 -7.04
N VAL A 47 2.85 -6.15 -6.12
CA VAL A 47 1.93 -6.60 -5.06
C VAL A 47 0.61 -7.10 -5.64
N ALA A 48 0.04 -6.40 -6.64
CA ALA A 48 -1.19 -6.82 -7.30
C ALA A 48 -1.04 -8.20 -7.95
N ARG A 49 0.07 -8.45 -8.68
CA ARG A 49 0.32 -9.75 -9.32
C ARG A 49 0.58 -10.86 -8.32
N LEU A 50 1.31 -10.57 -7.25
CA LEU A 50 1.58 -11.53 -6.19
C LEU A 50 0.28 -11.97 -5.51
N MET A 51 -0.62 -11.03 -5.18
CA MET A 51 -1.93 -11.35 -4.61
C MET A 51 -2.82 -12.09 -5.61
N ALA A 52 -2.85 -11.66 -6.87
CA ALA A 52 -3.63 -12.31 -7.93
C ALA A 52 -3.20 -13.76 -8.14
N GLU A 53 -1.91 -14.03 -8.21
CA GLU A 53 -1.36 -15.38 -8.36
C GLU A 53 -1.72 -16.28 -7.15
N GLN A 54 -1.48 -15.78 -5.94
CA GLN A 54 -1.73 -16.56 -4.72
C GLN A 54 -3.20 -16.85 -4.50
N ILE A 55 -4.07 -15.85 -4.66
CA ILE A 55 -5.52 -16.02 -4.52
C ILE A 55 -6.06 -16.91 -5.65
N GLY A 56 -5.62 -16.70 -6.89
CA GLY A 56 -6.02 -17.52 -8.03
C GLY A 56 -5.73 -19.00 -7.79
N ARG A 57 -4.51 -19.34 -7.31
CA ARG A 57 -4.14 -20.72 -6.94
C ARG A 57 -4.98 -21.29 -5.79
N ALA A 58 -5.18 -20.49 -4.75
CA ALA A 58 -5.84 -20.95 -3.53
C ALA A 58 -7.37 -21.11 -3.68
N GLN A 59 -8.00 -20.25 -4.49
CA GLN A 59 -9.46 -20.18 -4.61
C GLN A 59 -10.02 -20.71 -5.93
N GLY A 60 -9.15 -21.05 -6.90
CA GLY A 60 -9.59 -21.52 -8.21
C GLY A 60 -10.30 -20.42 -9.05
N VAL A 61 -10.02 -19.14 -8.77
CA VAL A 61 -10.61 -18.00 -9.48
C VAL A 61 -9.59 -17.39 -10.45
N THR A 62 -10.07 -16.83 -11.55
CA THR A 62 -9.22 -16.09 -12.47
C THR A 62 -9.13 -14.63 -12.04
N ILE A 63 -7.91 -14.16 -11.73
CA ILE A 63 -7.65 -12.74 -11.44
C ILE A 63 -6.71 -12.17 -12.49
N VAL A 64 -7.15 -11.13 -13.19
CA VAL A 64 -6.39 -10.43 -14.22
C VAL A 64 -5.91 -9.09 -13.69
N VAL A 65 -4.62 -8.82 -13.79
CA VAL A 65 -4.03 -7.53 -13.45
C VAL A 65 -3.95 -6.67 -14.71
N GLU A 66 -4.61 -5.51 -14.68
CA GLU A 66 -4.66 -4.56 -15.79
C GLU A 66 -3.99 -3.24 -15.39
N ASN A 67 -2.87 -2.90 -16.02
CA ASN A 67 -2.20 -1.62 -15.79
C ASN A 67 -2.90 -0.51 -16.58
N ARG A 68 -3.33 0.55 -15.89
CA ARG A 68 -3.92 1.79 -16.46
C ARG A 68 -3.22 3.02 -15.92
N PRO A 69 -1.98 3.29 -16.36
CA PRO A 69 -1.22 4.46 -15.94
C PRO A 69 -1.78 5.74 -16.58
N GLY A 70 -1.31 6.88 -16.07
CA GLY A 70 -1.60 8.21 -16.62
C GLY A 70 -2.15 9.17 -15.57
N ALA A 71 -1.80 10.45 -15.70
CA ALA A 71 -2.14 11.53 -14.77
C ALA A 71 -1.86 11.14 -13.31
N SER A 72 -0.67 10.65 -12.99
CA SER A 72 -0.28 10.15 -11.66
C SER A 72 -1.17 9.00 -11.13
N GLY A 73 -1.80 8.22 -12.01
CA GLY A 73 -2.69 7.13 -11.62
C GLY A 73 -4.18 7.51 -11.59
N MET A 74 -4.53 8.79 -11.76
CA MET A 74 -5.92 9.23 -11.71
C MET A 74 -6.79 8.59 -12.79
N ILE A 75 -6.25 8.32 -14.00
CA ILE A 75 -7.01 7.66 -15.08
C ILE A 75 -7.49 6.27 -14.66
N GLY A 76 -6.60 5.44 -14.13
CA GLY A 76 -6.95 4.10 -13.65
C GLY A 76 -7.90 4.13 -12.46
N THR A 77 -7.67 5.04 -11.53
CA THR A 77 -8.49 5.23 -10.32
C THR A 77 -9.91 5.69 -10.69
N GLU A 78 -10.05 6.66 -11.59
CA GLU A 78 -11.36 7.14 -12.07
C GLU A 78 -12.12 6.04 -12.82
N ALA A 79 -11.43 5.22 -13.62
CA ALA A 79 -12.07 4.11 -14.32
C ALA A 79 -12.70 3.11 -13.34
N VAL A 80 -12.06 2.84 -12.20
CA VAL A 80 -12.63 1.94 -11.18
C VAL A 80 -13.73 2.62 -10.37
N SER A 81 -13.63 3.92 -10.07
CA SER A 81 -14.72 4.63 -9.36
C SER A 81 -16.06 4.60 -10.10
N ARG A 82 -16.03 4.41 -11.42
CA ARG A 82 -17.21 4.32 -12.30
C ARG A 82 -17.58 2.88 -12.69
N ALA A 83 -16.82 1.90 -12.23
CA ALA A 83 -17.10 0.50 -12.54
C ALA A 83 -18.34 0.00 -11.76
N ALA A 84 -18.95 -1.09 -12.26
CA ALA A 84 -20.06 -1.72 -11.57
C ALA A 84 -19.60 -2.23 -10.18
N PRO A 85 -20.40 -2.02 -9.11
CA PRO A 85 -20.07 -2.46 -7.78
C PRO A 85 -20.40 -3.94 -7.54
N ASP A 86 -20.03 -4.81 -8.49
CA ASP A 86 -20.33 -6.24 -8.48
C ASP A 86 -19.17 -7.09 -7.94
N GLY A 87 -18.05 -6.43 -7.58
CA GLY A 87 -16.82 -7.06 -7.11
C GLY A 87 -15.99 -7.72 -8.21
N ASN A 88 -16.28 -7.48 -9.49
CA ASN A 88 -15.46 -8.00 -10.58
C ASN A 88 -14.34 -7.03 -11.00
N THR A 89 -14.40 -5.78 -10.54
CA THR A 89 -13.34 -4.79 -10.77
C THR A 89 -12.89 -4.17 -9.45
N LEU A 90 -11.61 -4.30 -9.15
CA LEU A 90 -10.97 -3.77 -7.95
C LEU A 90 -9.86 -2.80 -8.35
N LEU A 91 -9.50 -1.89 -7.44
CA LEU A 91 -8.36 -1.00 -7.59
C LEU A 91 -7.26 -1.39 -6.62
N MET A 92 -6.07 -1.68 -7.16
CA MET A 92 -4.86 -1.69 -6.36
C MET A 92 -4.36 -0.26 -6.21
N THR A 93 -4.23 0.22 -4.99
CA THR A 93 -3.92 1.61 -4.71
C THR A 93 -2.73 1.77 -3.77
N ALA A 94 -2.26 2.99 -3.65
CA ALA A 94 -1.20 3.41 -2.74
C ALA A 94 -1.57 4.78 -2.13
N ASN A 95 -0.77 5.27 -1.18
CA ASN A 95 -0.98 6.58 -0.57
C ASN A 95 -1.19 7.72 -1.57
N THR A 96 -0.60 7.62 -2.77
CA THR A 96 -0.72 8.63 -3.82
C THR A 96 -2.16 8.91 -4.24
N TYR A 97 -3.07 7.91 -4.21
CA TYR A 97 -4.45 8.16 -4.61
C TYR A 97 -5.20 9.12 -3.68
N LEU A 98 -4.80 9.21 -2.41
CA LEU A 98 -5.32 10.20 -1.45
C LEU A 98 -4.68 11.57 -1.63
N ILE A 99 -3.39 11.61 -1.96
CA ILE A 99 -2.60 12.83 -2.13
C ILE A 99 -2.97 13.51 -3.45
N ASP A 100 -2.99 12.78 -4.55
CA ASP A 100 -3.27 13.31 -5.88
C ASP A 100 -4.69 13.91 -5.97
N ALA A 101 -5.67 13.30 -5.31
CA ALA A 101 -7.02 13.83 -5.26
C ALA A 101 -7.14 15.16 -4.47
N GLN A 102 -6.14 15.53 -3.68
CA GLN A 102 -6.09 16.80 -2.94
C GLN A 102 -5.18 17.84 -3.58
N THR A 103 -4.25 17.40 -4.43
CA THR A 103 -3.28 18.28 -5.10
C THR A 103 -3.60 18.51 -6.57
N ARG A 104 -4.57 17.79 -7.13
CA ARG A 104 -4.98 17.85 -8.53
C ARG A 104 -6.49 17.82 -8.66
N LYS A 105 -7.01 18.24 -9.81
CA LYS A 105 -8.45 18.13 -10.10
C LYS A 105 -8.82 16.68 -10.42
N ALA A 106 -9.37 15.96 -9.43
CA ALA A 106 -9.89 14.61 -9.60
C ALA A 106 -11.39 14.64 -9.86
N ASN A 107 -11.90 13.69 -10.68
CA ASN A 107 -13.34 13.51 -10.93
C ASN A 107 -13.96 12.45 -10.00
N TYR A 108 -13.29 12.14 -8.91
CA TYR A 108 -13.75 11.22 -7.87
C TYR A 108 -13.28 11.73 -6.49
N HIS A 109 -13.99 11.34 -5.45
CA HIS A 109 -13.54 11.58 -4.08
C HIS A 109 -12.97 10.28 -3.50
N PRO A 110 -11.69 10.24 -3.08
CA PRO A 110 -11.03 8.96 -2.76
C PRO A 110 -11.62 8.24 -1.55
N VAL A 111 -12.27 8.94 -0.64
CA VAL A 111 -12.88 8.33 0.56
C VAL A 111 -14.30 7.85 0.30
N THR A 112 -15.07 8.52 -0.60
CA THR A 112 -16.50 8.22 -0.76
C THR A 112 -16.83 7.49 -2.05
N ALA A 113 -15.91 7.42 -3.03
CA ALA A 113 -16.12 6.70 -4.28
C ALA A 113 -15.70 5.22 -4.21
N PHE A 114 -15.14 4.77 -3.08
CA PHE A 114 -14.62 3.42 -2.92
C PHE A 114 -14.97 2.83 -1.55
N ASP A 115 -15.13 1.51 -1.54
CA ASP A 115 -15.20 0.68 -0.33
C ASP A 115 -13.81 0.05 -0.09
N PRO A 116 -13.10 0.43 0.99
CA PRO A 116 -11.82 -0.16 1.35
C PRO A 116 -11.92 -1.64 1.70
N ILE A 117 -11.06 -2.49 1.09
CA ILE A 117 -11.02 -3.93 1.38
C ILE A 117 -9.89 -4.23 2.35
N CYS A 118 -8.63 -3.97 1.95
CA CYS A 118 -7.47 -4.25 2.79
C CYS A 118 -6.29 -3.31 2.50
N TYR A 119 -5.64 -2.83 3.55
CA TYR A 119 -4.26 -2.39 3.57
C TYR A 119 -3.38 -3.64 3.59
N LEU A 120 -2.73 -3.92 2.50
CA LEU A 120 -1.98 -5.17 2.32
C LEU A 120 -0.59 -5.13 2.90
N VAL A 121 0.21 -4.19 2.40
CA VAL A 121 1.64 -4.10 2.71
C VAL A 121 2.08 -2.66 2.82
N GLN A 122 3.14 -2.44 3.58
CA GLN A 122 3.83 -1.16 3.70
C GLN A 122 5.26 -1.26 3.19
N SER A 123 5.78 -0.16 2.65
CA SER A 123 7.20 0.08 2.41
C SER A 123 7.68 1.09 3.45
N PRO A 124 8.32 0.65 4.54
CA PRO A 124 8.67 1.53 5.65
C PRO A 124 9.68 2.60 5.25
N ALA A 125 9.47 3.83 5.71
CA ALA A 125 10.53 4.81 5.78
C ALA A 125 11.26 4.69 7.12
N VAL A 126 12.57 4.93 7.08
CA VAL A 126 13.42 4.98 8.25
C VAL A 126 14.17 6.30 8.31
N PHE A 127 14.36 6.77 9.51
CA PHE A 127 15.19 7.93 9.78
C PHE A 127 16.62 7.46 10.11
N VAL A 128 17.58 7.79 9.25
CA VAL A 128 18.93 7.27 9.33
C VAL A 128 19.97 8.38 9.49
N VAL A 129 21.06 8.03 10.14
CA VAL A 129 22.30 8.82 10.23
C VAL A 129 23.51 7.97 9.86
N ASN A 130 24.66 8.58 9.59
CA ASN A 130 25.90 7.83 9.46
C ASN A 130 26.26 7.18 10.81
N SER A 131 26.66 5.91 10.83
CA SER A 131 26.99 5.18 12.08
C SER A 131 28.17 5.77 12.83
N ALA A 132 29.07 6.47 12.14
CA ALA A 132 30.17 7.20 12.76
C ALA A 132 29.73 8.52 13.41
N SER A 133 28.49 8.98 13.19
CA SER A 133 28.00 10.21 13.80
C SER A 133 27.86 10.07 15.33
N PRO A 134 27.87 11.17 16.08
CA PRO A 134 27.69 11.15 17.53
C PRO A 134 26.25 10.75 17.94
N TYR A 135 25.29 10.81 17.01
CA TYR A 135 23.87 10.53 17.30
C TYR A 135 23.61 9.03 17.36
N LYS A 136 23.38 8.50 18.56
CA LYS A 136 23.09 7.08 18.78
C LYS A 136 21.59 6.80 18.84
N THR A 137 20.81 7.81 19.24
CA THR A 137 19.37 7.77 19.38
C THR A 137 18.73 8.96 18.67
N LEU A 138 17.40 8.87 18.41
CA LEU A 138 16.65 10.00 17.91
C LEU A 138 16.74 11.21 18.87
N LYS A 139 16.74 10.94 20.18
CA LYS A 139 16.87 11.98 21.21
C LYS A 139 18.19 12.76 21.08
N ASP A 140 19.31 12.10 20.87
CA ASP A 140 20.63 12.77 20.74
C ASP A 140 20.61 13.75 19.56
N LEU A 141 20.04 13.34 18.44
CA LEU A 141 19.94 14.18 17.25
C LEU A 141 19.00 15.37 17.49
N LEU A 142 17.86 15.15 18.16
CA LEU A 142 16.92 16.22 18.46
C LEU A 142 17.48 17.25 19.44
N ASP A 143 18.22 16.81 20.45
CA ASP A 143 18.88 17.69 21.40
C ASP A 143 19.95 18.55 20.69
N ALA A 144 20.72 17.95 19.77
CA ALA A 144 21.67 18.70 18.94
C ALA A 144 20.97 19.70 18.00
N ALA A 145 19.83 19.30 17.40
CA ALA A 145 19.05 20.19 16.53
C ALA A 145 18.46 21.40 17.30
N ARG A 146 18.05 21.18 18.56
CA ARG A 146 17.60 22.27 19.46
C ARG A 146 18.72 23.20 19.87
N ALA A 147 19.90 22.63 20.15
CA ALA A 147 21.09 23.42 20.53
C ALA A 147 21.60 24.30 19.36
N LYS A 148 21.38 23.85 18.13
CA LYS A 148 21.90 24.49 16.91
C LYS A 148 20.83 24.53 15.82
N PRO A 149 19.83 25.42 15.95
CA PRO A 149 18.73 25.50 15.00
C PRO A 149 19.20 25.78 13.57
N GLY A 150 18.77 24.93 12.62
CA GLY A 150 19.09 25.05 11.19
C GLY A 150 20.47 24.52 10.77
N GLU A 151 21.39 24.20 11.69
CA GLU A 151 22.71 23.65 11.33
C GLU A 151 22.60 22.17 10.85
N LEU A 152 21.74 21.36 11.48
CA LEU A 152 21.58 19.98 11.09
C LEU A 152 20.75 19.89 9.79
N THR A 153 21.22 19.04 8.88
CA THR A 153 20.60 18.83 7.58
C THR A 153 19.86 17.51 7.52
N MET A 154 18.76 17.48 6.80
CA MET A 154 18.03 16.24 6.51
C MET A 154 17.75 16.09 5.02
N ALA A 155 18.28 15.03 4.44
CA ALA A 155 17.99 14.63 3.08
C ALA A 155 16.66 13.89 2.98
N ALA A 156 15.89 14.16 1.96
CA ALA A 156 14.74 13.35 1.58
C ALA A 156 14.43 13.53 0.09
N VAL A 157 13.49 12.71 -0.40
CA VAL A 157 13.03 12.81 -1.79
C VAL A 157 12.37 14.18 -2.02
N GLY A 158 12.60 14.75 -3.20
CA GLY A 158 12.27 16.12 -3.56
C GLY A 158 10.81 16.58 -3.41
N PRO A 159 10.51 17.79 -3.86
CA PRO A 159 9.24 18.45 -3.61
C PRO A 159 8.01 17.63 -4.03
N GLY A 160 6.95 17.68 -3.21
CA GLY A 160 5.68 16.97 -3.44
C GLY A 160 5.69 15.49 -3.03
N SER A 161 6.81 14.97 -2.53
CA SER A 161 6.89 13.60 -2.04
C SER A 161 6.35 13.44 -0.62
N THR A 162 5.92 12.22 -0.28
CA THR A 162 5.58 11.84 1.12
C THR A 162 6.74 12.06 2.08
N PHE A 163 7.98 11.93 1.61
CA PHE A 163 9.18 12.18 2.40
C PHE A 163 9.37 13.66 2.73
N GLN A 164 9.06 14.57 1.80
CA GLN A 164 9.07 16.01 2.09
C GLN A 164 7.97 16.37 3.10
N MET A 165 6.77 15.86 2.88
CA MET A 165 5.66 16.03 3.84
C MET A 165 6.05 15.49 5.20
N GLY A 166 6.64 14.29 5.24
CA GLY A 166 7.18 13.70 6.47
C GLY A 166 8.23 14.55 7.16
N PHE A 167 9.13 15.19 6.40
CA PHE A 167 10.09 16.15 6.97
C PHE A 167 9.39 17.32 7.65
N THR A 168 8.45 17.95 6.97
CA THR A 168 7.72 19.11 7.51
C THR A 168 6.96 18.73 8.78
N THR A 169 6.23 17.61 8.74
CA THR A 169 5.49 17.10 9.89
C THR A 169 6.43 16.72 11.04
N PHE A 170 7.54 16.04 10.74
CA PHE A 170 8.54 15.67 11.73
C PHE A 170 9.11 16.89 12.45
N THR A 171 9.72 17.83 11.73
CA THR A 171 10.38 19.01 12.34
C THR A 171 9.43 19.82 13.20
N ARG A 172 8.17 19.93 12.78
CA ARG A 172 7.11 20.61 13.54
C ARG A 172 6.72 19.81 14.80
N ALA A 173 6.46 18.50 14.66
CA ALA A 173 6.05 17.65 15.79
C ALA A 173 7.10 17.60 16.89
N VAL A 174 8.38 17.59 16.52
CA VAL A 174 9.50 17.55 17.46
C VAL A 174 10.00 18.95 17.89
N ASN A 175 9.41 20.01 17.32
CA ASN A 175 9.75 21.41 17.55
C ASN A 175 11.28 21.67 17.41
N VAL A 176 11.81 21.35 16.22
CA VAL A 176 13.20 21.63 15.85
C VAL A 176 13.28 22.30 14.49
N THR A 177 14.35 23.04 14.25
CA THR A 177 14.67 23.58 12.93
C THR A 177 15.82 22.80 12.35
N MET A 178 15.59 22.16 11.20
CA MET A 178 16.59 21.46 10.39
C MET A 178 16.55 21.97 8.95
N THR A 179 17.67 21.93 8.26
CA THR A 179 17.74 22.32 6.86
C THR A 179 17.36 21.11 5.97
N TYR A 180 16.28 21.28 5.18
CA TYR A 180 15.85 20.29 4.19
C TYR A 180 16.74 20.31 2.96
N VAL A 181 17.27 19.14 2.56
CA VAL A 181 18.08 18.98 1.34
C VAL A 181 17.39 17.99 0.40
N PRO A 182 16.79 18.47 -0.71
CA PRO A 182 16.06 17.63 -1.64
C PRO A 182 17.00 16.80 -2.52
N TYR A 183 16.66 15.52 -2.69
CA TYR A 183 17.32 14.59 -3.59
C TYR A 183 16.30 13.98 -4.58
N THR A 184 16.79 13.41 -5.68
CA THR A 184 15.93 12.77 -6.70
C THR A 184 15.34 11.42 -6.26
N GLY A 185 15.79 10.88 -5.12
CA GLY A 185 15.31 9.60 -4.58
C GLY A 185 16.00 9.22 -3.28
N SER A 186 15.52 8.14 -2.65
CA SER A 186 16.09 7.64 -1.39
C SER A 186 17.55 7.16 -1.53
N ALA A 187 17.94 6.59 -2.69
CA ALA A 187 19.30 6.10 -2.89
C ALA A 187 20.34 7.24 -2.88
N PRO A 188 20.21 8.33 -3.65
CA PRO A 188 21.14 9.46 -3.55
C PRO A 188 21.09 10.16 -2.19
N ALA A 189 19.94 10.22 -1.51
CA ALA A 189 19.83 10.75 -0.15
C ALA A 189 20.66 9.89 0.83
N ALA A 190 20.54 8.57 0.77
CA ALA A 190 21.33 7.64 1.60
C ALA A 190 22.84 7.76 1.31
N THR A 191 23.23 7.91 0.05
CA THR A 191 24.65 8.12 -0.34
C THR A 191 25.20 9.40 0.27
N ALA A 192 24.42 10.47 0.31
CA ALA A 192 24.83 11.73 0.93
C ALA A 192 25.05 11.59 2.45
N VAL A 193 24.24 10.79 3.16
CA VAL A 193 24.45 10.47 4.59
C VAL A 193 25.71 9.62 4.77
N LEU A 194 25.93 8.62 3.91
CA LEU A 194 27.15 7.79 3.94
C LEU A 194 28.41 8.64 3.75
N GLY A 195 28.35 9.63 2.83
CA GLY A 195 29.44 10.58 2.59
C GLY A 195 29.51 11.70 3.61
N GLN A 196 28.64 11.73 4.62
CA GLN A 196 28.56 12.80 5.63
C GLN A 196 28.33 14.21 5.06
N HIS A 197 27.78 14.29 3.84
CA HIS A 197 27.39 15.57 3.21
C HIS A 197 26.12 16.15 3.84
N VAL A 198 25.30 15.31 4.46
CA VAL A 198 24.12 15.67 5.24
C VAL A 198 24.10 14.89 6.54
N THR A 199 23.45 15.44 7.56
CA THR A 199 23.43 14.84 8.91
C THR A 199 22.57 13.57 8.96
N SER A 200 21.41 13.59 8.30
CA SER A 200 20.40 12.54 8.39
C SER A 200 19.61 12.41 7.11
N ALA A 201 18.82 11.35 6.97
CA ALA A 201 17.84 11.21 5.89
C ALA A 201 16.57 10.47 6.33
N PHE A 202 15.44 10.83 5.72
CA PHE A 202 14.32 9.92 5.54
C PHE A 202 14.55 9.12 4.25
N ALA A 203 14.56 7.81 4.35
CA ALA A 203 14.75 6.92 3.22
C ALA A 203 13.88 5.67 3.34
N GLY A 204 13.46 5.10 2.21
CA GLY A 204 12.81 3.78 2.22
C GLY A 204 13.76 2.71 2.75
N TYR A 205 13.30 1.89 3.70
CA TYR A 205 14.14 0.88 4.34
C TYR A 205 14.79 -0.09 3.33
N ALA A 206 14.05 -0.51 2.32
CA ALA A 206 14.58 -1.36 1.25
C ALA A 206 15.88 -0.82 0.62
N VAL A 207 16.00 0.50 0.51
CA VAL A 207 17.16 1.16 -0.10
C VAL A 207 18.36 1.20 0.82
N VAL A 208 18.15 1.30 2.14
CA VAL A 208 19.22 1.47 3.13
C VAL A 208 19.54 0.21 3.93
N SER A 209 18.73 -0.85 3.78
CA SER A 209 18.79 -2.07 4.59
C SER A 209 20.18 -2.69 4.65
N GLU A 210 20.88 -2.83 3.54
CA GLU A 210 22.23 -3.40 3.49
C GLU A 210 23.27 -2.51 4.20
N ASN A 211 23.10 -1.19 4.10
CA ASN A 211 24.00 -0.26 4.81
C ASN A 211 23.72 -0.25 6.31
N VAL A 212 22.47 -0.46 6.74
CA VAL A 212 22.11 -0.59 8.15
C VAL A 212 22.64 -1.92 8.71
N LYS A 213 22.46 -3.03 8.00
CA LYS A 213 23.03 -4.34 8.38
C LYS A 213 24.55 -4.33 8.48
N ALA A 214 25.22 -3.57 7.60
CA ALA A 214 26.67 -3.43 7.57
C ALA A 214 27.20 -2.38 8.58
N ASP A 215 26.35 -1.85 9.45
CA ASP A 215 26.64 -0.77 10.43
C ASP A 215 27.31 0.46 9.80
N LYS A 216 27.01 0.77 8.53
CA LYS A 216 27.44 2.01 7.86
C LYS A 216 26.43 3.14 8.08
N LEU A 217 25.15 2.80 8.18
CA LEU A 217 24.06 3.68 8.57
C LEU A 217 23.42 3.15 9.85
N ARG A 218 22.98 4.06 10.70
CA ARG A 218 22.19 3.76 11.91
C ARG A 218 20.78 4.26 11.72
N ALA A 219 19.80 3.37 11.85
CA ALA A 219 18.39 3.74 11.92
C ALA A 219 18.09 4.24 13.36
N LEU A 220 17.54 5.44 13.48
CA LEU A 220 17.17 6.05 14.75
C LEU A 220 15.68 5.87 15.06
N ALA A 221 14.84 5.79 14.04
CA ALA A 221 13.42 5.53 14.17
C ALA A 221 12.85 4.93 12.88
N VAL A 222 11.76 4.18 12.99
CA VAL A 222 10.93 3.75 11.86
C VAL A 222 9.64 4.57 11.83
N ALA A 223 9.22 4.96 10.62
CA ALA A 223 8.05 5.82 10.42
C ALA A 223 6.79 5.00 10.08
N THR A 224 6.55 3.96 10.86
CA THR A 224 5.44 3.01 10.72
C THR A 224 4.65 2.89 12.02
N MET A 225 3.41 2.40 11.98
CA MET A 225 2.56 2.18 13.16
C MET A 225 3.20 1.23 14.19
N LYS A 226 3.99 0.25 13.74
CA LYS A 226 4.66 -0.74 14.57
C LYS A 226 6.10 -0.88 14.11
N ARG A 227 6.97 -1.37 14.98
CA ARG A 227 8.34 -1.75 14.60
C ARG A 227 8.31 -2.75 13.44
N ILE A 228 9.30 -2.67 12.57
CA ILE A 228 9.44 -3.64 11.48
C ILE A 228 10.30 -4.83 11.95
N GLU A 229 9.93 -6.01 11.48
CA GLU A 229 10.56 -7.26 11.89
C GLU A 229 12.08 -7.29 11.66
N SER A 230 12.53 -6.61 10.59
CA SER A 230 13.96 -6.51 10.25
C SER A 230 14.76 -5.54 11.15
N LEU A 231 14.09 -4.72 11.95
CA LEU A 231 14.70 -3.75 12.88
C LEU A 231 13.95 -3.75 14.23
N PRO A 232 13.94 -4.89 14.94
CA PRO A 232 13.14 -5.03 16.16
C PRO A 232 13.58 -4.09 17.29
N GLU A 233 14.85 -3.67 17.29
CA GLU A 233 15.41 -2.77 18.29
C GLU A 233 15.16 -1.28 17.99
N VAL A 234 14.81 -0.94 16.73
CA VAL A 234 14.60 0.45 16.34
C VAL A 234 13.17 0.87 16.69
N PRO A 235 12.98 1.91 17.53
CA PRO A 235 11.66 2.36 17.92
C PRO A 235 10.89 3.00 16.75
N THR A 236 9.57 3.02 16.84
CA THR A 236 8.75 3.89 16.01
C THR A 236 8.84 5.34 16.50
N PHE A 237 8.42 6.29 15.67
CA PHE A 237 8.27 7.67 16.13
C PHE A 237 7.26 7.76 17.28
N ASP A 238 6.18 6.96 17.23
CA ASP A 238 5.14 6.91 18.26
C ASP A 238 5.68 6.45 19.61
N GLU A 239 6.51 5.40 19.62
CA GLU A 239 7.24 4.93 20.82
C GLU A 239 8.26 5.96 21.32
N SER A 240 8.79 6.79 20.42
CA SER A 240 9.70 7.89 20.76
C SER A 240 8.96 9.16 21.25
N GLY A 241 7.63 9.10 21.40
CA GLY A 241 6.81 10.19 21.91
C GLY A 241 6.22 11.12 20.84
N PHE A 242 6.40 10.83 19.56
CA PHE A 242 5.94 11.67 18.44
C PHE A 242 4.79 11.00 17.70
N LYS A 243 3.58 11.32 18.12
CA LYS A 243 2.34 10.74 17.61
C LYS A 243 2.05 11.13 16.15
N ASN A 244 1.43 10.21 15.41
CA ASN A 244 0.95 10.44 14.03
C ASN A 244 2.06 10.77 13.02
N LEU A 245 3.29 10.33 13.26
CA LEU A 245 4.43 10.54 12.36
C LEU A 245 4.68 9.30 11.48
N GLU A 246 3.70 8.97 10.67
CA GLU A 246 3.82 7.89 9.69
C GLU A 246 4.25 8.45 8.34
N VAL A 247 5.42 8.02 7.87
CA VAL A 247 6.01 8.36 6.57
C VAL A 247 6.34 7.06 5.86
N ASP A 248 5.31 6.33 5.45
CA ASP A 248 5.42 5.09 4.71
C ASP A 248 4.74 5.19 3.36
N ASN A 249 5.11 4.29 2.45
CA ASN A 249 4.31 4.01 1.28
C ASN A 249 3.48 2.77 1.58
N TRP A 250 2.18 2.94 1.66
CA TRP A 250 1.26 1.84 1.85
C TRP A 250 0.58 1.42 0.55
N PHE A 251 0.22 0.16 0.46
CA PHE A 251 -0.46 -0.44 -0.69
C PHE A 251 -1.69 -1.17 -0.20
N GLY A 252 -2.81 -0.94 -0.87
CA GLY A 252 -4.08 -1.53 -0.49
C GLY A 252 -4.98 -1.83 -1.68
N ILE A 253 -6.05 -2.56 -1.43
CA ILE A 253 -7.09 -2.84 -2.41
C ILE A 253 -8.41 -2.22 -1.95
N VAL A 254 -9.08 -1.56 -2.89
CA VAL A 254 -10.41 -0.99 -2.71
C VAL A 254 -11.33 -1.44 -3.85
N ALA A 255 -12.64 -1.43 -3.62
CA ALA A 255 -13.67 -1.69 -4.62
C ALA A 255 -14.47 -0.41 -4.92
N PRO A 256 -15.26 -0.35 -6.01
CA PRO A 256 -16.25 0.71 -6.21
C PRO A 256 -17.21 0.79 -5.02
N VAL A 257 -17.62 2.01 -4.66
CA VAL A 257 -18.61 2.22 -3.58
C VAL A 257 -19.92 1.45 -3.85
N ASN A 258 -20.57 0.97 -2.80
CA ASN A 258 -21.75 0.10 -2.82
C ASN A 258 -21.48 -1.35 -3.30
N THR A 259 -20.24 -1.81 -3.28
CA THR A 259 -19.94 -3.24 -3.47
C THR A 259 -20.53 -4.04 -2.30
N PRO A 260 -21.24 -5.18 -2.56
CA PRO A 260 -21.86 -5.95 -1.50
C PRO A 260 -20.89 -6.33 -0.37
N LYS A 261 -21.30 -6.15 0.87
CA LYS A 261 -20.44 -6.41 2.05
C LYS A 261 -19.91 -7.84 2.10
N GLU A 262 -20.72 -8.80 1.67
CA GLU A 262 -20.32 -10.20 1.59
C GLU A 262 -19.12 -10.38 0.65
N THR A 263 -19.17 -9.71 -0.52
CA THR A 263 -18.08 -9.71 -1.49
C THR A 263 -16.82 -9.06 -0.93
N LEU A 264 -16.95 -7.91 -0.25
CA LEU A 264 -15.81 -7.23 0.40
C LEU A 264 -15.17 -8.12 1.47
N ASN A 265 -15.98 -8.78 2.31
CA ASN A 265 -15.52 -9.69 3.35
C ASN A 265 -14.84 -10.94 2.76
N GLN A 266 -15.35 -11.47 1.66
CA GLN A 266 -14.74 -12.59 0.94
C GLN A 266 -13.33 -12.21 0.47
N PHE A 267 -13.17 -11.07 -0.21
CA PHE A 267 -11.86 -10.58 -0.65
C PHE A 267 -10.93 -10.32 0.54
N ALA A 268 -11.42 -9.71 1.60
CA ALA A 268 -10.63 -9.46 2.81
C ALA A 268 -10.09 -10.77 3.40
N GLY A 269 -10.91 -11.83 3.43
CA GLY A 269 -10.50 -13.16 3.87
C GLY A 269 -9.41 -13.76 2.98
N TRP A 270 -9.57 -13.70 1.66
CA TRP A 270 -8.57 -14.21 0.70
C TRP A 270 -7.24 -13.47 0.78
N LEU A 271 -7.28 -12.15 0.89
CA LEU A 271 -6.11 -11.30 0.99
C LEU A 271 -5.36 -11.53 2.32
N LYS A 272 -6.08 -11.64 3.43
CA LYS A 272 -5.48 -11.99 4.73
C LYS A 272 -4.78 -13.34 4.68
N ALA A 273 -5.42 -14.36 4.10
CA ALA A 273 -4.84 -15.68 3.95
C ALA A 273 -3.57 -15.65 3.07
N ALA A 274 -3.63 -14.94 1.93
CA ALA A 274 -2.48 -14.78 1.04
C ALA A 274 -1.28 -14.13 1.74
N LEU A 275 -1.50 -13.11 2.57
CA LEU A 275 -0.45 -12.41 3.31
C LEU A 275 0.18 -13.28 4.43
N GLN A 276 -0.48 -14.36 4.86
CA GLN A 276 0.09 -15.30 5.84
C GLN A 276 0.97 -16.39 5.19
N ASP A 277 0.86 -16.55 3.87
CA ASP A 277 1.64 -17.56 3.14
C ASP A 277 3.15 -17.25 3.24
N PRO A 278 3.99 -18.25 3.62
CA PRO A 278 5.43 -18.03 3.78
C PRO A 278 6.15 -17.63 2.47
N GLU A 279 5.71 -18.13 1.32
CA GLU A 279 6.27 -17.78 0.01
C GLU A 279 5.95 -16.33 -0.33
N VAL A 280 4.72 -15.89 -0.06
CA VAL A 280 4.31 -14.49 -0.24
C VAL A 280 5.13 -13.56 0.67
N LYS A 281 5.28 -13.90 1.96
CA LYS A 281 6.10 -13.12 2.90
C LYS A 281 7.55 -13.00 2.42
N ALA A 282 8.14 -14.10 1.98
CA ALA A 282 9.51 -14.11 1.47
C ALA A 282 9.67 -13.22 0.22
N LYS A 283 8.75 -13.32 -0.74
CA LYS A 283 8.75 -12.48 -1.96
C LYS A 283 8.58 -10.99 -1.63
N LEU A 284 7.71 -10.65 -0.67
CA LEU A 284 7.52 -9.27 -0.20
C LEU A 284 8.79 -8.74 0.47
N ALA A 285 9.40 -9.51 1.35
CA ALA A 285 10.61 -9.13 2.07
C ALA A 285 11.79 -8.81 1.13
N LEU A 286 11.94 -9.57 0.02
CA LEU A 286 12.93 -9.29 -1.02
C LEU A 286 12.75 -7.91 -1.68
N GLN A 287 11.53 -7.39 -1.68
CA GLN A 287 11.19 -6.05 -2.18
C GLN A 287 11.17 -4.98 -1.08
N GLY A 288 11.54 -5.33 0.15
CA GLY A 288 11.45 -4.44 1.30
C GLY A 288 10.02 -4.03 1.64
N LEU A 289 9.07 -4.91 1.35
CA LEU A 289 7.66 -4.74 1.65
C LEU A 289 7.27 -5.63 2.84
N TYR A 290 6.46 -5.08 3.74
CA TYR A 290 6.08 -5.76 4.97
C TYR A 290 4.55 -5.93 5.03
N PRO A 291 4.06 -7.16 5.27
CA PRO A 291 2.63 -7.41 5.42
C PRO A 291 2.04 -6.64 6.59
N VAL A 292 0.85 -6.04 6.38
CA VAL A 292 0.04 -5.37 7.41
C VAL A 292 -1.26 -6.13 7.63
N GLY A 293 -2.04 -6.34 6.57
CA GLY A 293 -3.27 -7.14 6.65
C GLY A 293 -4.42 -6.46 7.41
N LEU A 294 -4.45 -5.12 7.48
CA LEU A 294 -5.53 -4.35 8.09
C LEU A 294 -6.70 -4.27 7.11
N CYS A 295 -7.85 -4.87 7.42
CA CYS A 295 -8.94 -5.02 6.46
C CYS A 295 -10.30 -4.57 7.01
N GLY A 296 -11.26 -4.31 6.12
CA GLY A 296 -12.63 -3.92 6.49
C GLY A 296 -12.70 -2.55 7.15
N ASP A 297 -13.48 -2.44 8.22
CA ASP A 297 -13.75 -1.17 8.91
C ASP A 297 -12.49 -0.50 9.46
N GLU A 298 -11.48 -1.29 9.88
CA GLU A 298 -10.20 -0.77 10.34
C GLU A 298 -9.43 -0.09 9.20
N PHE A 299 -9.41 -0.69 8.01
CA PHE A 299 -8.79 -0.05 6.84
C PHE A 299 -9.59 1.15 6.37
N ALA A 300 -10.93 1.10 6.44
CA ALA A 300 -11.77 2.24 6.12
C ALA A 300 -11.52 3.45 7.07
N ALA A 301 -11.33 3.18 8.36
CA ALA A 301 -10.96 4.21 9.33
C ALA A 301 -9.55 4.77 9.05
N TYR A 302 -8.59 3.90 8.71
CA TYR A 302 -7.25 4.30 8.31
C TYR A 302 -7.26 5.22 7.08
N VAL A 303 -7.98 4.85 6.02
CA VAL A 303 -8.09 5.66 4.78
C VAL A 303 -8.64 7.06 5.08
N ARG A 304 -9.71 7.15 5.89
CA ARG A 304 -10.28 8.46 6.29
C ARG A 304 -9.27 9.31 7.04
N LYS A 305 -8.65 8.71 8.08
CA LYS A 305 -7.63 9.42 8.86
C LYS A 305 -6.47 9.90 7.97
N ARG A 306 -5.94 9.03 7.10
CA ARG A 306 -4.83 9.40 6.21
C ARG A 306 -5.21 10.47 5.20
N PHE A 307 -6.44 10.50 4.73
CA PHE A 307 -6.93 11.58 3.85
C PHE A 307 -6.88 12.95 4.57
N ASP A 308 -7.33 12.99 5.82
CA ASP A 308 -7.28 14.21 6.63
C ASP A 308 -5.84 14.63 6.96
N ASP A 309 -5.01 13.68 7.39
CA ASP A 309 -3.58 13.89 7.70
C ASP A 309 -2.83 14.45 6.47
N TYR A 310 -3.01 13.85 5.28
CA TYR A 310 -2.39 14.35 4.04
C TYR A 310 -2.89 15.74 3.67
N GLY A 311 -4.18 16.01 3.86
CA GLY A 311 -4.73 17.35 3.65
C GLY A 311 -4.08 18.42 4.54
N GLU A 312 -3.82 18.08 5.80
CA GLU A 312 -3.08 18.96 6.72
C GLU A 312 -1.63 19.14 6.26
N MET A 313 -0.92 18.04 5.97
CA MET A 313 0.47 18.08 5.49
C MET A 313 0.64 18.89 4.20
N ILE A 314 -0.29 18.78 3.25
CA ILE A 314 -0.28 19.52 1.99
C ILE A 314 -0.40 21.02 2.26
N ARG A 315 -1.35 21.42 3.11
CA ARG A 315 -1.53 22.84 3.49
C ARG A 315 -0.29 23.39 4.17
N GLU A 316 0.31 22.64 5.10
CA GLU A 316 1.49 23.05 5.86
C GLU A 316 2.76 23.12 5.04
N SER A 317 2.90 22.25 4.05
CA SER A 317 4.06 22.21 3.15
C SER A 317 3.99 23.24 2.02
N ASN A 318 2.92 24.07 1.95
CA ASN A 318 2.67 25.01 0.85
C ASN A 318 2.73 24.34 -0.54
N ILE A 319 2.36 23.08 -0.63
CA ILE A 319 2.26 22.36 -1.90
C ILE A 319 1.07 22.94 -2.65
N LYS A 320 1.34 23.66 -3.76
CA LYS A 320 0.28 24.22 -4.60
C LYS A 320 -0.41 23.12 -5.39
N ALA A 321 -1.74 23.14 -5.42
CA ALA A 321 -2.51 22.33 -6.34
C ALA A 321 -2.12 22.67 -7.80
N GLN A 322 -1.97 21.60 -8.62
CA GLN A 322 -1.63 21.70 -10.05
C GLN A 322 -2.87 21.46 -10.91
#